data_2fddaa839837baa93a03af6cae0cb60f
#
_entry.id   2fddaa839837baa93a03af6cae0cb60f
#
_cell.length_a   1.000
_cell.length_b   1.000
_cell.length_c   1.000
_cell.angle_alpha   90.00
_cell.angle_beta   90.00
_cell.angle_gamma   90.00
#
_symmetry.space_group_name_H-M   'P 1'
#
loop_
_entity.id
_entity.type
_entity.pdbx_description
1 polymer ?
#
loop_
_entity_poly.entity_id
_entity_poly.type
_entity_poly.pdbx_seq_one_letter_code
_entity_poly.pdbx_strand_id
1 'polypeptide(L)'
;MQDIIQSRREFLKKMAITGSVATLAASPWLSAFAQPSTAGKSPSDRVRIAVIGTGSRGKQLMRFLFDLRETNKLQITALCDVYQPHLQEANNMCKKQDITPVLYTNYESLLNKEKVDGVIIATPLHQHAHIAIDCMKAGIHVFCEKSMARTLDESKAMYDAHITTGKILQIGHQRLFNPVYLEGMQRIHNGDLGQLGQLRAYWHRNNDWRRPVPNNSIEVERFINWRLYKEYSAGLLTELMSHQLQVANWALRKTPVSVTGTGSIVFWKDGREVNDNVALIYSYDDGTQFIYDSMTSNKKYGLEEQIMGHKGTIEFETNRYYTETPPPAPGILQLINDMESGFFGKAMIGGASWVPETAVKYNGEPIIENTDFYDSALQLEGFAKYIRAGKAPEALTKEGYNASIWTLLGEIAIETGEKLTLAEKYRI
;
A
#
# COMPACT_ATOMS: atom_id res chain seq x y z
N MET A 1 -16.40 7.70 19.62
CA MET A 1 -15.06 7.22 20.01
C MET A 1 -15.11 5.97 20.88
N GLN A 2 -15.96 5.89 21.93
CA GLN A 2 -16.19 4.66 22.69
C GLN A 2 -16.83 3.53 21.85
N ASP A 3 -17.73 3.86 20.92
CA ASP A 3 -18.41 2.90 20.04
C ASP A 3 -17.44 2.19 19.05
N ILE A 4 -16.39 2.87 18.58
CA ILE A 4 -15.39 2.31 17.66
C ILE A 4 -14.53 1.23 18.36
N ILE A 5 -14.20 1.43 19.64
CA ILE A 5 -13.43 0.48 20.43
C ILE A 5 -14.28 -0.76 20.76
N GLN A 6 -15.57 -0.57 20.97
CA GLN A 6 -16.52 -1.64 21.28
C GLN A 6 -16.79 -2.52 20.03
N SER A 7 -16.92 -1.90 18.85
CA SER A 7 -17.03 -2.56 17.55
C SER A 7 -15.80 -3.44 17.23
N ARG A 8 -14.60 -2.96 17.52
CA ARG A 8 -13.33 -3.71 17.35
C ARG A 8 -13.26 -4.96 18.22
N ARG A 9 -13.69 -4.86 19.46
CA ARG A 9 -13.69 -5.99 20.43
C ARG A 9 -14.70 -7.06 20.02
N GLU A 10 -15.83 -6.65 19.48
CA GLU A 10 -16.86 -7.55 18.96
C GLU A 10 -16.45 -8.22 17.65
N PHE A 11 -15.78 -7.50 16.73
CA PHE A 11 -15.23 -8.06 15.51
C PHE A 11 -14.21 -9.17 15.79
N LEU A 12 -13.24 -8.90 16.66
CA LEU A 12 -12.24 -9.91 17.04
C LEU A 12 -12.87 -11.10 17.79
N LYS A 13 -13.93 -10.88 18.58
CA LYS A 13 -14.68 -11.95 19.22
C LYS A 13 -15.49 -12.76 18.21
N LYS A 14 -16.12 -12.13 17.22
CA LYS A 14 -16.88 -12.83 16.17
C LYS A 14 -15.96 -13.65 15.27
N MET A 15 -14.78 -13.15 14.90
CA MET A 15 -13.76 -13.94 14.20
C MET A 15 -13.32 -15.18 14.98
N ALA A 16 -13.22 -15.08 16.31
CA ALA A 16 -12.88 -16.21 17.18
C ALA A 16 -14.03 -17.25 17.34
N ILE A 17 -15.28 -16.84 17.16
CA ILE A 17 -16.46 -17.68 17.40
C ILE A 17 -16.91 -18.44 16.14
N THR A 18 -16.62 -17.94 14.94
CA THR A 18 -17.11 -18.53 13.67
C THR A 18 -16.26 -19.68 13.10
N GLY A 19 -15.33 -20.24 13.88
CA GLY A 19 -14.54 -21.41 13.45
C GLY A 19 -13.54 -21.13 12.30
N SER A 20 -13.51 -19.93 11.75
CA SER A 20 -12.62 -19.51 10.65
C SER A 20 -11.14 -19.42 11.07
N VAL A 21 -10.85 -19.51 12.37
CA VAL A 21 -9.49 -19.42 12.93
C VAL A 21 -8.62 -20.63 12.57
N ALA A 22 -9.21 -21.79 12.33
CA ALA A 22 -8.44 -23.00 12.03
C ALA A 22 -7.84 -23.01 10.62
N THR A 23 -8.48 -22.34 9.65
CA THR A 23 -8.00 -22.20 8.26
C THR A 23 -7.07 -20.98 8.08
N LEU A 24 -7.18 -19.99 8.96
CA LEU A 24 -6.31 -18.80 9.00
C LEU A 24 -4.84 -19.13 9.34
N ALA A 25 -4.59 -20.26 10.01
CA ALA A 25 -3.24 -20.68 10.42
C ALA A 25 -2.34 -21.16 9.26
N ALA A 26 -2.89 -21.41 8.08
CA ALA A 26 -2.13 -21.90 6.92
C ALA A 26 -1.48 -20.80 6.06
N SER A 27 -1.83 -19.53 6.29
CA SER A 27 -1.18 -18.40 5.60
C SER A 27 -0.04 -17.85 6.46
N PRO A 28 1.20 -17.77 5.94
CA PRO A 28 2.32 -17.17 6.67
C PRO A 28 2.04 -15.74 7.19
N TRP A 29 1.16 -15.02 6.52
CA TRP A 29 0.73 -13.66 6.88
C TRP A 29 -0.23 -13.64 8.08
N LEU A 30 -1.17 -14.56 8.12
CA LEU A 30 -2.19 -14.63 9.17
C LEU A 30 -1.66 -15.27 10.45
N SER A 31 -0.73 -16.22 10.35
CA SER A 31 -0.04 -16.77 11.53
C SER A 31 0.78 -15.71 12.28
N ALA A 32 1.26 -14.68 11.58
CA ALA A 32 1.95 -13.55 12.22
C ALA A 32 1.02 -12.69 13.11
N PHE A 33 -0.29 -12.67 12.82
CA PHE A 33 -1.28 -11.95 13.63
C PHE A 33 -1.84 -12.81 14.79
N ALA A 34 -1.77 -14.13 14.67
CA ALA A 34 -2.39 -15.07 15.60
C ALA A 34 -1.51 -15.53 16.77
N GLN A 35 -0.19 -15.30 16.75
CA GLN A 35 0.69 -15.71 17.84
C GLN A 35 0.69 -14.74 19.02
N PRO A 36 0.41 -15.18 20.26
CA PRO A 36 0.69 -14.37 21.43
C PRO A 36 2.20 -14.19 21.58
N SER A 37 2.65 -12.96 21.73
CA SER A 37 4.06 -12.63 21.95
C SER A 37 4.51 -13.14 23.32
N THR A 38 5.32 -14.16 23.37
CA THR A 38 5.97 -14.65 24.59
C THR A 38 7.43 -14.25 24.63
N ALA A 39 7.76 -12.99 24.53
CA ALA A 39 9.14 -12.52 24.68
C ALA A 39 9.26 -11.22 25.46
N GLY A 40 9.62 -11.29 26.66
CA GLY A 40 10.79 -10.74 27.33
C GLY A 40 10.92 -9.25 27.59
N LYS A 41 9.95 -8.35 27.25
CA LYS A 41 9.89 -7.00 27.82
C LYS A 41 8.69 -6.87 28.73
N SER A 42 8.87 -6.22 29.89
CA SER A 42 7.79 -5.98 30.83
C SER A 42 6.57 -5.37 30.15
N PRO A 43 5.35 -5.79 30.48
CA PRO A 43 4.13 -5.19 29.93
C PRO A 43 4.00 -3.69 30.19
N SER A 44 4.83 -3.11 31.08
CA SER A 44 4.88 -1.69 31.42
C SER A 44 5.71 -0.85 30.47
N ASP A 45 6.57 -1.44 29.62
CA ASP A 45 7.48 -0.67 28.78
C ASP A 45 6.78 -0.18 27.51
N ARG A 46 6.69 1.14 27.37
CA ARG A 46 6.22 1.78 26.15
C ARG A 46 7.24 1.66 25.04
N VAL A 47 6.79 1.39 23.80
CA VAL A 47 7.63 1.45 22.59
C VAL A 47 7.85 2.93 22.27
N ARG A 48 9.11 3.36 22.32
CA ARG A 48 9.52 4.74 22.06
C ARG A 48 9.73 4.94 20.58
N ILE A 49 8.98 5.88 20.01
CA ILE A 49 8.97 6.16 18.57
C ILE A 49 9.47 7.58 18.32
N ALA A 50 10.39 7.74 17.38
CA ALA A 50 10.67 9.03 16.76
C ALA A 50 9.98 9.13 15.40
N VAL A 51 9.59 10.34 15.00
CA VAL A 51 9.03 10.62 13.66
C VAL A 51 9.99 11.54 12.91
N ILE A 52 10.50 11.08 11.78
CA ILE A 52 11.40 11.83 10.88
C ILE A 52 10.61 12.17 9.62
N GLY A 53 10.42 13.46 9.34
CA GLY A 53 9.50 13.97 8.33
C GLY A 53 8.11 14.19 8.91
N THR A 54 7.82 15.42 9.36
CA THR A 54 6.54 15.80 9.98
C THR A 54 5.62 16.58 9.04
N GLY A 55 5.78 16.39 7.74
CA GLY A 55 4.89 16.91 6.71
C GLY A 55 3.47 16.31 6.77
N SER A 56 2.70 16.40 5.69
CA SER A 56 1.31 15.91 5.66
C SER A 56 1.19 14.45 6.09
N ARG A 57 2.03 13.55 5.53
CA ARG A 57 1.95 12.12 5.83
C ARG A 57 2.43 11.82 7.26
N GLY A 58 3.55 12.43 7.68
CA GLY A 58 4.02 12.28 9.04
C GLY A 58 2.96 12.69 10.08
N LYS A 59 2.32 13.85 9.89
CA LYS A 59 1.21 14.30 10.76
C LYS A 59 0.00 13.36 10.72
N GLN A 60 -0.31 12.75 9.57
CA GLN A 60 -1.38 11.75 9.49
C GLN A 60 -1.02 10.50 10.30
N LEU A 61 0.21 9.98 10.17
CA LEU A 61 0.67 8.83 10.96
C LEU A 61 0.70 9.14 12.46
N MET A 62 1.10 10.36 12.85
CA MET A 62 1.08 10.79 14.24
C MET A 62 -0.33 10.76 14.86
N ARG A 63 -1.39 11.09 14.11
CA ARG A 63 -2.78 10.97 14.61
C ARG A 63 -3.10 9.52 14.99
N PHE A 64 -2.75 8.57 14.15
CA PHE A 64 -2.93 7.15 14.48
C PHE A 64 -2.07 6.71 15.65
N LEU A 65 -0.84 7.24 15.80
CA LEU A 65 -0.01 6.94 16.97
C LEU A 65 -0.64 7.47 18.25
N PHE A 66 -1.32 8.62 18.22
CA PHE A 66 -2.06 9.15 19.38
C PHE A 66 -3.20 8.20 19.77
N ASP A 67 -3.98 7.73 18.80
CA ASP A 67 -5.08 6.80 19.03
C ASP A 67 -4.59 5.44 19.58
N LEU A 68 -3.42 4.98 19.13
CA LEU A 68 -2.79 3.73 19.54
C LEU A 68 -1.96 3.84 20.83
N ARG A 69 -1.81 5.05 21.39
CA ARG A 69 -0.92 5.34 22.52
C ARG A 69 -1.16 4.43 23.71
N GLU A 70 -2.39 4.28 24.15
CA GLU A 70 -2.72 3.50 25.35
C GLU A 70 -2.95 2.02 25.03
N THR A 71 -3.64 1.70 23.94
CA THR A 71 -3.93 0.32 23.53
C THR A 71 -2.67 -0.45 23.16
N ASN A 72 -1.75 0.20 22.44
CA ASN A 72 -0.51 -0.40 21.97
C ASN A 72 0.73 0.11 22.73
N LYS A 73 0.54 0.83 23.83
CA LYS A 73 1.64 1.36 24.66
C LYS A 73 2.75 2.01 23.84
N LEU A 74 2.37 2.89 22.92
CA LEU A 74 3.29 3.67 22.09
C LEU A 74 3.58 5.02 22.73
N GLN A 75 4.78 5.56 22.51
CA GLN A 75 5.16 6.90 22.98
C GLN A 75 5.98 7.61 21.89
N ILE A 76 5.49 8.76 21.44
CA ILE A 76 6.29 9.65 20.60
C ILE A 76 7.25 10.41 21.51
N THR A 77 8.56 10.20 21.34
CA THR A 77 9.61 10.80 22.18
C THR A 77 10.38 11.89 21.47
N ALA A 78 10.48 11.84 20.14
CA ALA A 78 11.20 12.82 19.35
C ALA A 78 10.53 13.07 17.98
N LEU A 79 10.68 14.30 17.49
CA LEU A 79 10.26 14.73 16.15
C LEU A 79 11.44 15.34 15.41
N CYS A 80 11.58 15.06 14.13
CA CYS A 80 12.59 15.65 13.28
C CYS A 80 12.01 16.11 11.93
N ASP A 81 12.25 17.36 11.58
CA ASP A 81 11.96 17.90 10.26
C ASP A 81 12.88 19.10 9.98
N VAL A 82 13.44 19.17 8.79
CA VAL A 82 14.28 20.29 8.36
C VAL A 82 13.44 21.56 8.11
N TYR A 83 12.14 21.41 7.83
CA TYR A 83 11.23 22.52 7.61
C TYR A 83 10.50 22.92 8.90
N GLN A 84 10.95 23.99 9.51
CA GLN A 84 10.47 24.47 10.81
C GLN A 84 8.94 24.58 10.93
N PRO A 85 8.19 25.09 9.94
CA PRO A 85 6.73 25.14 10.06
C PRO A 85 6.09 23.76 10.27
N HIS A 86 6.53 22.72 9.57
CA HIS A 86 6.03 21.36 9.76
C HIS A 86 6.36 20.83 11.17
N LEU A 87 7.58 21.06 11.62
CA LEU A 87 8.03 20.64 12.96
C LEU A 87 7.21 21.29 14.07
N GLN A 88 6.93 22.59 13.95
CA GLN A 88 6.12 23.32 14.94
C GLN A 88 4.65 22.89 14.95
N GLU A 89 4.06 22.67 13.75
CA GLU A 89 2.70 22.14 13.67
C GLU A 89 2.59 20.76 14.33
N ALA A 90 3.54 19.86 14.06
CA ALA A 90 3.59 18.54 14.66
C ALA A 90 3.78 18.60 16.19
N ASN A 91 4.66 19.48 16.67
CA ASN A 91 4.83 19.72 18.11
C ASN A 91 3.53 20.23 18.75
N ASN A 92 2.81 21.14 18.10
CA ASN A 92 1.52 21.63 18.60
C ASN A 92 0.46 20.51 18.63
N MET A 93 0.49 19.56 17.70
CA MET A 93 -0.36 18.35 17.75
C MET A 93 -0.03 17.50 18.98
N CYS A 94 1.26 17.28 19.27
CA CYS A 94 1.70 16.54 20.46
C CYS A 94 1.26 17.22 21.75
N LYS A 95 1.44 18.56 21.86
CA LYS A 95 1.01 19.33 23.04
C LYS A 95 -0.48 19.21 23.34
N LYS A 96 -1.34 19.13 22.32
CA LYS A 96 -2.78 18.88 22.46
C LYS A 96 -3.13 17.49 23.01
N GLN A 97 -2.17 16.59 23.03
CA GLN A 97 -2.27 15.22 23.55
C GLN A 97 -1.43 15.03 24.83
N ASP A 98 -0.99 16.13 25.48
CA ASP A 98 -0.11 16.11 26.63
C ASP A 98 1.20 15.32 26.39
N ILE A 99 1.73 15.43 25.18
CA ILE A 99 3.02 14.84 24.79
C ILE A 99 4.02 15.96 24.54
N THR A 100 5.21 15.82 25.12
CA THR A 100 6.32 16.79 24.94
C THR A 100 7.52 16.08 24.32
N PRO A 101 7.57 15.96 22.97
CA PRO A 101 8.70 15.35 22.29
C PRO A 101 9.91 16.29 22.23
N VAL A 102 11.11 15.72 22.13
CA VAL A 102 12.31 16.50 21.79
C VAL A 102 12.29 16.82 20.30
N LEU A 103 12.66 18.05 19.93
CA LEU A 103 12.60 18.55 18.56
C LEU A 103 13.99 18.60 17.93
N TYR A 104 14.11 18.10 16.71
CA TYR A 104 15.34 18.07 15.92
C TYR A 104 15.11 18.62 14.51
N THR A 105 16.12 19.30 13.98
CA THR A 105 16.18 19.69 12.55
C THR A 105 17.14 18.81 11.75
N ASN A 106 17.91 17.97 12.44
CA ASN A 106 18.88 17.04 11.87
C ASN A 106 18.66 15.66 12.49
N TYR A 107 18.40 14.64 11.66
CA TYR A 107 18.10 13.28 12.11
C TYR A 107 19.31 12.59 12.75
N GLU A 108 20.53 12.87 12.31
CA GLU A 108 21.75 12.30 12.89
C GLU A 108 21.91 12.74 14.35
N SER A 109 21.57 14.02 14.64
CA SER A 109 21.54 14.52 16.02
C SER A 109 20.49 13.81 16.87
N LEU A 110 19.34 13.45 16.30
CA LEU A 110 18.32 12.64 16.94
C LEU A 110 18.88 11.23 17.24
N LEU A 111 19.47 10.56 16.28
CA LEU A 111 20.01 9.21 16.43
C LEU A 111 21.12 9.15 17.52
N ASN A 112 21.93 10.20 17.62
CA ASN A 112 23.02 10.25 18.58
C ASN A 112 22.56 10.56 20.01
N LYS A 113 21.43 11.26 20.20
CA LYS A 113 20.99 11.76 21.50
C LYS A 113 19.81 11.00 22.10
N GLU A 114 18.95 10.42 21.26
CA GLU A 114 17.73 9.79 21.71
C GLU A 114 17.84 8.28 21.76
N LYS A 115 17.22 7.71 22.79
CA LYS A 115 17.06 6.24 22.89
C LYS A 115 15.64 5.88 22.43
N VAL A 116 15.50 5.51 21.16
CA VAL A 116 14.23 5.09 20.58
C VAL A 116 14.25 3.62 20.19
N ASP A 117 13.10 2.96 20.23
CA ASP A 117 12.96 1.57 19.84
C ASP A 117 12.66 1.44 18.34
N GLY A 118 11.99 2.47 17.77
CA GLY A 118 11.65 2.54 16.36
C GLY A 118 11.56 3.97 15.85
N VAL A 119 11.74 4.11 14.53
CA VAL A 119 11.54 5.37 13.83
C VAL A 119 10.46 5.20 12.76
N ILE A 120 9.68 6.26 12.53
CA ILE A 120 8.79 6.40 11.40
C ILE A 120 9.38 7.44 10.46
N ILE A 121 9.71 7.03 9.23
CA ILE A 121 10.26 7.88 8.19
C ILE A 121 9.15 8.25 7.21
N ALA A 122 8.82 9.52 7.11
CA ALA A 122 7.81 10.09 6.21
C ALA A 122 8.32 11.34 5.50
N THR A 123 9.60 11.33 5.16
CA THR A 123 10.33 12.35 4.39
C THR A 123 9.98 12.27 2.89
N PRO A 124 10.48 13.18 2.04
CA PRO A 124 10.49 12.96 0.59
C PRO A 124 11.23 11.68 0.20
N LEU A 125 10.76 11.02 -0.88
CA LEU A 125 11.20 9.69 -1.30
C LEU A 125 12.73 9.51 -1.39
N HIS A 126 13.45 10.48 -1.96
CA HIS A 126 14.91 10.43 -2.13
C HIS A 126 15.69 10.45 -0.81
N GLN A 127 15.03 10.74 0.31
CA GLN A 127 15.64 10.73 1.64
C GLN A 127 15.45 9.40 2.39
N HIS A 128 14.59 8.52 1.88
CA HIS A 128 14.20 7.30 2.61
C HIS A 128 15.40 6.39 2.89
N ALA A 129 16.21 6.10 1.85
CA ALA A 129 17.22 5.06 1.93
C ALA A 129 18.31 5.38 2.95
N HIS A 130 18.97 6.53 2.84
CA HIS A 130 20.08 6.85 3.74
C HIS A 130 19.62 7.00 5.19
N ILE A 131 18.47 7.66 5.44
CA ILE A 131 17.92 7.77 6.80
C ILE A 131 17.60 6.39 7.38
N ALA A 132 16.94 5.51 6.61
CA ALA A 132 16.58 4.18 7.08
C ALA A 132 17.82 3.30 7.35
N ILE A 133 18.83 3.36 6.48
CA ILE A 133 20.09 2.63 6.64
C ILE A 133 20.81 3.08 7.92
N ASP A 134 20.92 4.39 8.16
CA ASP A 134 21.58 4.93 9.34
C ASP A 134 20.82 4.57 10.63
N CYS A 135 19.47 4.62 10.61
CA CYS A 135 18.66 4.15 11.73
C CYS A 135 18.90 2.68 12.04
N MET A 136 18.91 1.80 11.03
CA MET A 136 19.14 0.37 11.23
C MET A 136 20.57 0.10 11.75
N LYS A 137 21.58 0.79 11.22
CA LYS A 137 22.97 0.72 11.72
C LYS A 137 23.09 1.21 13.16
N ALA A 138 22.30 2.21 13.57
CA ALA A 138 22.20 2.67 14.95
C ALA A 138 21.42 1.71 15.87
N GLY A 139 20.97 0.58 15.35
CA GLY A 139 20.26 -0.45 16.12
C GLY A 139 18.77 -0.21 16.31
N ILE A 140 18.16 0.68 15.52
CA ILE A 140 16.76 1.13 15.62
C ILE A 140 15.92 0.43 14.56
N HIS A 141 14.70 0.01 14.91
CA HIS A 141 13.73 -0.55 13.98
C HIS A 141 13.10 0.55 13.11
N VAL A 142 12.80 0.27 11.87
CA VAL A 142 12.36 1.26 10.89
C VAL A 142 11.00 0.92 10.30
N PHE A 143 10.06 1.85 10.39
CA PHE A 143 8.94 1.98 9.48
C PHE A 143 9.28 3.11 8.49
N CYS A 144 9.26 2.81 7.20
CA CYS A 144 9.53 3.80 6.16
C CYS A 144 8.34 3.88 5.20
N GLU A 145 7.88 5.09 4.89
CA GLU A 145 6.82 5.27 3.89
C GLU A 145 7.24 4.70 2.54
N LYS A 146 6.23 4.36 1.75
CA LYS A 146 6.40 3.85 0.39
C LYS A 146 6.63 5.02 -0.59
N SER A 147 7.28 4.81 -1.74
CA SER A 147 8.07 3.65 -2.14
C SER A 147 9.35 3.58 -1.31
N MET A 148 10.04 2.43 -1.39
CA MET A 148 11.18 2.18 -0.51
C MET A 148 12.30 3.21 -0.67
N ALA A 149 12.70 3.51 -1.93
CA ALA A 149 13.73 4.49 -2.25
C ALA A 149 13.53 5.09 -3.65
N ARG A 150 14.38 6.05 -4.04
CA ARG A 150 14.29 6.73 -5.34
C ARG A 150 14.98 5.97 -6.48
N THR A 151 15.97 5.15 -6.17
CA THR A 151 16.73 4.39 -7.17
C THR A 151 16.77 2.90 -6.85
N LEU A 152 17.10 2.07 -7.86
CA LEU A 152 17.25 0.63 -7.71
C LEU A 152 18.39 0.29 -6.71
N ASP A 153 19.53 0.96 -6.84
CA ASP A 153 20.69 0.72 -5.98
C ASP A 153 20.41 1.14 -4.52
N GLU A 154 19.71 2.25 -4.29
CA GLU A 154 19.28 2.66 -2.95
C GLU A 154 18.30 1.67 -2.32
N SER A 155 17.32 1.17 -3.12
CA SER A 155 16.38 0.15 -2.63
C SER A 155 17.12 -1.13 -2.23
N LYS A 156 18.11 -1.56 -3.02
CA LYS A 156 18.94 -2.72 -2.72
C LYS A 156 19.79 -2.51 -1.46
N ALA A 157 20.43 -1.36 -1.35
CA ALA A 157 21.24 -1.01 -0.18
C ALA A 157 20.42 -0.97 1.11
N MET A 158 19.18 -0.46 1.05
CA MET A 158 18.26 -0.42 2.17
C MET A 158 17.81 -1.83 2.59
N TYR A 159 17.53 -2.72 1.61
CA TYR A 159 17.22 -4.13 1.88
C TYR A 159 18.42 -4.86 2.49
N ASP A 160 19.62 -4.68 1.93
CA ASP A 160 20.86 -5.30 2.44
C ASP A 160 21.19 -4.84 3.86
N ALA A 161 20.92 -3.58 4.19
CA ALA A 161 21.07 -3.06 5.55
C ALA A 161 20.11 -3.74 6.53
N HIS A 162 18.86 -4.01 6.11
CA HIS A 162 17.90 -4.79 6.91
C HIS A 162 18.46 -6.19 7.22
N ILE A 163 18.96 -6.90 6.20
CA ILE A 163 19.52 -8.24 6.36
C ILE A 163 20.77 -8.22 7.28
N THR A 164 21.67 -7.27 7.03
CA THR A 164 22.95 -7.21 7.75
C THR A 164 22.78 -6.82 9.21
N THR A 165 21.86 -5.91 9.51
CA THR A 165 21.66 -5.40 10.88
C THR A 165 20.67 -6.24 11.68
N GLY A 166 19.85 -7.05 11.02
CA GLY A 166 18.74 -7.79 11.64
C GLY A 166 17.63 -6.90 12.19
N LYS A 167 17.60 -5.60 11.81
CA LYS A 167 16.58 -4.68 12.26
C LYS A 167 15.34 -4.78 11.39
N ILE A 168 14.18 -4.64 11.99
CA ILE A 168 12.90 -4.61 11.27
C ILE A 168 12.89 -3.42 10.31
N LEU A 169 12.56 -3.69 9.06
CA LEU A 169 12.27 -2.71 8.04
C LEU A 169 10.86 -2.98 7.51
N GLN A 170 9.91 -2.15 7.89
CA GLN A 170 8.55 -2.20 7.39
C GLN A 170 8.33 -1.06 6.40
N ILE A 171 7.96 -1.39 5.17
CA ILE A 171 7.59 -0.37 4.17
C ILE A 171 6.10 -0.09 4.26
N GLY A 172 5.72 1.17 4.11
CA GLY A 172 4.37 1.70 4.35
C GLY A 172 3.30 1.28 3.34
N HIS A 173 3.29 0.00 2.93
CA HIS A 173 2.24 -0.59 2.11
C HIS A 173 1.09 -1.07 3.00
N GLN A 174 0.18 -0.18 3.36
CA GLN A 174 -0.89 -0.43 4.34
C GLN A 174 -1.88 -1.52 3.91
N ARG A 175 -2.01 -1.82 2.62
CA ARG A 175 -2.89 -2.89 2.09
C ARG A 175 -2.56 -4.27 2.65
N LEU A 176 -1.29 -4.52 3.01
CA LEU A 176 -0.87 -5.74 3.70
C LEU A 176 -1.53 -5.94 5.08
N PHE A 177 -2.13 -4.91 5.65
CA PHE A 177 -2.80 -4.91 6.95
C PHE A 177 -4.31 -4.66 6.85
N ASN A 178 -4.82 -4.46 5.64
CA ASN A 178 -6.22 -4.15 5.38
C ASN A 178 -7.06 -5.43 5.35
N PRO A 179 -8.11 -5.57 6.20
CA PRO A 179 -8.93 -6.77 6.25
C PRO A 179 -9.59 -7.18 4.93
N VAL A 180 -10.00 -6.22 4.08
CA VAL A 180 -10.55 -6.52 2.75
C VAL A 180 -9.50 -7.25 1.89
N TYR A 181 -8.26 -6.72 1.88
CA TYR A 181 -7.18 -7.33 1.11
C TYR A 181 -6.74 -8.67 1.69
N LEU A 182 -6.70 -8.81 3.02
CA LEU A 182 -6.36 -10.08 3.68
C LEU A 182 -7.36 -11.18 3.31
N GLU A 183 -8.66 -10.91 3.42
CA GLU A 183 -9.70 -11.86 3.05
C GLU A 183 -9.71 -12.15 1.54
N GLY A 184 -9.63 -11.10 0.70
CA GLY A 184 -9.56 -11.27 -0.75
C GLY A 184 -8.36 -12.09 -1.19
N MET A 185 -7.18 -11.85 -0.61
CA MET A 185 -5.98 -12.66 -0.88
C MET A 185 -6.14 -14.10 -0.41
N GLN A 186 -6.82 -14.34 0.71
CA GLN A 186 -7.13 -15.68 1.16
C GLN A 186 -7.99 -16.42 0.12
N ARG A 187 -9.05 -15.81 -0.39
CA ARG A 187 -9.89 -16.38 -1.47
C ARG A 187 -9.10 -16.67 -2.73
N ILE A 188 -8.25 -15.71 -3.18
CA ILE A 188 -7.37 -15.91 -4.34
C ILE A 188 -6.47 -17.14 -4.13
N HIS A 189 -5.80 -17.20 -2.99
CA HIS A 189 -4.85 -18.26 -2.69
C HIS A 189 -5.50 -19.62 -2.39
N ASN A 190 -6.77 -19.65 -2.02
CA ASN A 190 -7.57 -20.86 -1.91
C ASN A 190 -8.09 -21.37 -3.27
N GLY A 191 -7.93 -20.58 -4.34
CA GLY A 191 -8.31 -20.95 -5.70
C GLY A 191 -9.75 -20.61 -6.06
N ASP A 192 -10.42 -19.74 -5.33
CA ASP A 192 -11.80 -19.33 -5.60
C ASP A 192 -11.93 -18.66 -6.98
N LEU A 193 -10.89 -17.93 -7.41
CA LEU A 193 -10.83 -17.34 -8.74
C LEU A 193 -10.32 -18.32 -9.84
N GLY A 194 -9.84 -19.49 -9.45
CA GLY A 194 -9.17 -20.42 -10.35
C GLY A 194 -7.82 -19.89 -10.83
N GLN A 195 -7.41 -20.25 -12.06
CA GLN A 195 -6.19 -19.74 -12.66
C GLN A 195 -6.35 -18.26 -12.99
N LEU A 196 -5.43 -17.44 -12.50
CA LEU A 196 -5.40 -16.00 -12.79
C LEU A 196 -4.87 -15.77 -14.20
N GLY A 197 -5.53 -14.91 -14.97
CA GLY A 197 -5.12 -14.57 -16.34
C GLY A 197 -4.67 -13.13 -16.47
N GLN A 198 -5.37 -12.21 -15.83
CA GLN A 198 -5.07 -10.79 -15.92
C GLN A 198 -5.35 -10.08 -14.58
N LEU A 199 -4.49 -9.14 -14.25
CA LEU A 199 -4.68 -8.21 -13.16
C LEU A 199 -4.71 -6.80 -13.74
N ARG A 200 -5.62 -5.97 -13.28
CA ARG A 200 -5.71 -4.57 -13.71
C ARG A 200 -5.76 -3.68 -12.49
N ALA A 201 -5.09 -2.54 -12.58
CA ALA A 201 -5.25 -1.51 -11.60
C ALA A 201 -5.14 -0.13 -12.25
N TYR A 202 -5.83 0.80 -11.66
CA TYR A 202 -5.77 2.20 -12.08
C TYR A 202 -5.85 3.12 -10.88
N TRP A 203 -5.30 4.33 -11.03
CA TRP A 203 -5.48 5.39 -10.03
C TRP A 203 -5.58 6.75 -10.71
N HIS A 204 -6.80 7.15 -10.99
CA HIS A 204 -7.11 8.39 -11.67
C HIS A 204 -7.46 9.49 -10.68
N ARG A 205 -6.91 10.66 -10.88
CA ARG A 205 -7.16 11.86 -10.08
C ARG A 205 -7.39 13.07 -10.98
N ASN A 206 -7.92 14.15 -10.41
CA ASN A 206 -8.00 15.43 -11.07
C ASN A 206 -7.45 16.51 -10.12
N ASN A 207 -6.14 16.62 -10.06
CA ASN A 207 -5.43 17.67 -9.33
C ASN A 207 -3.97 17.76 -9.83
N ASP A 208 -3.37 18.91 -9.62
CA ASP A 208 -2.00 19.22 -10.05
C ASP A 208 -0.91 18.72 -9.09
N TRP A 209 -1.27 18.23 -7.89
CA TRP A 209 -0.38 17.89 -6.78
C TRP A 209 0.48 19.05 -6.26
N ARG A 210 0.35 20.25 -6.84
CA ARG A 210 1.14 21.41 -6.47
C ARG A 210 0.65 21.99 -5.15
N ARG A 211 1.61 22.35 -4.32
CA ARG A 211 1.36 23.01 -3.03
C ARG A 211 1.81 24.46 -3.11
N PRO A 212 1.10 25.37 -2.41
CA PRO A 212 1.54 26.75 -2.29
C PRO A 212 2.97 26.83 -1.71
N VAL A 213 3.77 27.66 -2.30
CA VAL A 213 5.15 27.96 -1.85
C VAL A 213 5.16 29.29 -1.14
N PRO A 214 5.67 29.37 0.11
CA PRO A 214 5.77 30.63 0.81
C PRO A 214 6.51 31.68 0.03
N ASN A 215 5.92 32.88 -0.11
CA ASN A 215 6.49 34.01 -0.84
C ASN A 215 6.86 33.71 -2.31
N ASN A 216 6.30 32.66 -2.92
CA ASN A 216 6.65 32.19 -4.26
C ASN A 216 8.16 31.97 -4.45
N SER A 217 8.88 31.56 -3.41
CA SER A 217 10.33 31.37 -3.45
C SER A 217 10.71 30.20 -4.35
N ILE A 218 11.51 30.45 -5.38
CA ILE A 218 12.04 29.44 -6.28
C ILE A 218 12.94 28.43 -5.54
N GLU A 219 13.65 28.88 -4.51
CA GLU A 219 14.57 28.06 -3.71
C GLU A 219 13.85 26.95 -2.95
N VAL A 220 12.63 27.22 -2.46
CA VAL A 220 11.83 26.23 -1.71
C VAL A 220 10.80 25.50 -2.59
N GLU A 221 10.64 25.90 -3.86
CA GLU A 221 9.70 25.27 -4.79
C GLU A 221 9.96 23.77 -4.93
N ARG A 222 11.18 23.38 -5.29
CA ARG A 222 11.55 21.97 -5.48
C ARG A 222 11.47 21.18 -4.17
N PHE A 223 11.72 21.81 -3.05
CA PHE A 223 11.63 21.19 -1.73
C PHE A 223 10.18 20.92 -1.32
N ILE A 224 9.26 21.87 -1.50
CA ILE A 224 7.85 21.72 -1.15
C ILE A 224 7.11 20.84 -2.15
N ASN A 225 7.38 21.02 -3.43
CA ASN A 225 6.75 20.33 -4.56
C ASN A 225 7.61 19.18 -5.10
N TRP A 226 8.43 18.56 -4.28
CA TRP A 226 9.39 17.52 -4.63
C TRP A 226 8.80 16.39 -5.51
N ARG A 227 7.50 16.09 -5.34
CA ARG A 227 6.79 15.06 -6.12
C ARG A 227 6.71 15.36 -7.61
N LEU A 228 6.93 16.61 -7.99
CA LEU A 228 6.84 17.07 -9.38
C LEU A 228 8.18 16.99 -10.13
N TYR A 229 9.25 16.63 -9.43
CA TYR A 229 10.63 16.65 -9.96
C TYR A 229 11.25 15.27 -9.95
N LYS A 230 11.82 14.84 -11.10
CA LYS A 230 12.39 13.50 -11.31
C LYS A 230 13.54 13.16 -10.37
N GLU A 231 14.29 14.16 -9.95
CA GLU A 231 15.37 14.00 -8.98
C GLU A 231 14.85 13.38 -7.67
N TYR A 232 13.61 13.69 -7.27
CA TYR A 232 13.06 13.33 -5.95
C TYR A 232 11.96 12.27 -6.02
N SER A 233 11.31 12.08 -7.17
CA SER A 233 10.16 11.20 -7.32
C SER A 233 10.01 10.68 -8.75
N ALA A 234 9.44 9.49 -8.93
CA ALA A 234 8.96 9.01 -10.22
C ALA A 234 7.46 9.32 -10.45
N GLY A 235 6.93 10.32 -9.75
CA GLY A 235 5.56 10.80 -9.93
C GLY A 235 4.51 9.71 -9.70
N LEU A 236 3.60 9.53 -10.67
CA LEU A 236 2.49 8.57 -10.61
C LEU A 236 2.92 7.16 -10.25
N LEU A 237 4.14 6.75 -10.61
CA LEU A 237 4.64 5.40 -10.34
C LEU A 237 4.95 5.21 -8.86
N THR A 238 5.86 5.98 -8.30
CA THR A 238 6.27 5.85 -6.89
C THR A 238 5.21 6.35 -5.91
N GLU A 239 4.41 7.34 -6.30
CA GLU A 239 3.38 7.88 -5.42
C GLU A 239 2.12 7.01 -5.38
N LEU A 240 1.76 6.33 -6.46
CA LEU A 240 0.50 5.59 -6.59
C LEU A 240 0.73 4.10 -6.95
N MET A 241 1.33 3.80 -8.11
CA MET A 241 1.43 2.43 -8.66
C MET A 241 2.10 1.42 -7.71
N SER A 242 3.06 1.87 -6.90
CA SER A 242 3.75 0.95 -5.98
C SER A 242 2.81 0.19 -5.05
N HIS A 243 1.66 0.75 -4.70
CA HIS A 243 0.62 0.05 -3.94
C HIS A 243 -0.02 -1.08 -4.75
N GLN A 244 -0.43 -0.78 -5.98
CA GLN A 244 -1.12 -1.74 -6.83
C GLN A 244 -0.19 -2.87 -7.30
N LEU A 245 1.07 -2.54 -7.60
CA LEU A 245 2.06 -3.54 -7.98
C LEU A 245 2.39 -4.48 -6.81
N GLN A 246 2.42 -3.96 -5.58
CA GLN A 246 2.53 -4.80 -4.38
C GLN A 246 1.35 -5.77 -4.28
N VAL A 247 0.11 -5.31 -4.50
CA VAL A 247 -1.09 -6.16 -4.50
C VAL A 247 -1.01 -7.24 -5.58
N ALA A 248 -0.57 -6.88 -6.80
CA ALA A 248 -0.42 -7.84 -7.90
C ALA A 248 0.63 -8.93 -7.58
N ASN A 249 1.79 -8.55 -7.07
CA ASN A 249 2.83 -9.50 -6.67
C ASN A 249 2.34 -10.44 -5.54
N TRP A 250 1.62 -9.91 -4.57
CA TRP A 250 1.03 -10.67 -3.47
C TRP A 250 -0.04 -11.65 -3.95
N ALA A 251 -0.94 -11.23 -4.84
CA ALA A 251 -1.96 -12.10 -5.43
C ALA A 251 -1.33 -13.27 -6.18
N LEU A 252 -0.29 -13.02 -6.97
CA LEU A 252 0.42 -14.02 -7.77
C LEU A 252 1.50 -14.79 -7.01
N ARG A 253 1.91 -14.33 -5.81
CA ARG A 253 3.04 -14.88 -5.03
C ARG A 253 4.35 -14.94 -5.81
N LYS A 254 4.55 -14.02 -6.74
CA LYS A 254 5.73 -13.91 -7.61
C LYS A 254 5.90 -12.49 -8.11
N THR A 255 7.06 -12.21 -8.66
CA THR A 255 7.38 -10.91 -9.28
C THR A 255 7.31 -11.00 -10.80
N PRO A 256 7.12 -9.89 -11.51
CA PRO A 256 7.16 -9.87 -12.97
C PRO A 256 8.50 -10.37 -13.53
N VAL A 257 8.52 -10.79 -14.79
CA VAL A 257 9.74 -11.08 -15.53
C VAL A 257 10.12 -9.93 -16.47
N SER A 258 9.17 -9.09 -16.85
CA SER A 258 9.43 -7.91 -17.68
C SER A 258 8.38 -6.84 -17.51
N VAL A 259 8.73 -5.61 -17.90
CA VAL A 259 7.84 -4.44 -17.93
C VAL A 259 8.06 -3.65 -19.21
N THR A 260 6.96 -3.10 -19.73
CA THR A 260 6.96 -2.07 -20.79
C THR A 260 5.92 -1.02 -20.46
N GLY A 261 6.11 0.21 -20.95
CA GLY A 261 5.17 1.27 -20.66
C GLY A 261 5.42 2.55 -21.46
N THR A 262 4.49 3.47 -21.30
CA THR A 262 4.56 4.81 -21.88
C THR A 262 4.08 5.84 -20.86
N GLY A 263 4.59 7.06 -20.98
CA GLY A 263 4.20 8.16 -20.12
C GLY A 263 4.47 9.51 -20.78
N SER A 264 3.71 10.51 -20.39
CA SER A 264 3.83 11.84 -20.95
C SER A 264 3.29 12.92 -20.01
N ILE A 265 3.65 14.16 -20.24
CA ILE A 265 3.02 15.34 -19.66
C ILE A 265 2.04 15.90 -20.69
N VAL A 266 0.75 15.56 -20.52
CA VAL A 266 -0.30 15.93 -21.48
C VAL A 266 -0.97 17.23 -21.08
N PHE A 267 -1.42 17.34 -19.86
CA PHE A 267 -2.31 18.40 -19.37
C PHE A 267 -1.58 19.45 -18.51
N TRP A 268 -0.86 19.03 -17.47
CA TRP A 268 -0.24 19.96 -16.52
C TRP A 268 1.09 20.51 -17.02
N LYS A 269 1.03 21.60 -17.84
CA LYS A 269 2.22 22.28 -18.39
C LYS A 269 2.75 23.35 -17.42
N ASP A 270 2.99 22.97 -16.17
CA ASP A 270 3.30 23.86 -15.05
C ASP A 270 4.77 23.79 -14.59
N GLY A 271 5.65 23.25 -15.44
CA GLY A 271 7.07 23.11 -15.15
C GLY A 271 7.46 21.84 -14.41
N ARG A 272 6.50 20.89 -14.24
CA ARG A 272 6.82 19.56 -13.69
C ARG A 272 7.70 18.76 -14.63
N GLU A 273 8.46 17.84 -14.05
CA GLU A 273 9.33 16.92 -14.79
C GLU A 273 8.71 15.51 -14.86
N VAL A 274 7.82 15.17 -13.93
CA VAL A 274 7.17 13.86 -13.86
C VAL A 274 5.92 13.79 -14.76
N ASN A 275 5.64 12.61 -15.28
CA ASN A 275 4.47 12.36 -16.12
C ASN A 275 3.15 12.60 -15.38
N ASP A 276 2.16 13.15 -16.06
CA ASP A 276 0.79 13.31 -15.57
C ASP A 276 -0.18 12.26 -16.13
N ASN A 277 0.32 11.39 -17.04
CA ASN A 277 -0.36 10.29 -17.67
C ASN A 277 0.63 9.16 -17.95
N VAL A 278 0.32 7.94 -17.49
CA VAL A 278 1.17 6.74 -17.66
C VAL A 278 0.31 5.50 -17.92
N ALA A 279 0.88 4.55 -18.70
CA ALA A 279 0.32 3.21 -18.87
C ALA A 279 1.46 2.18 -18.95
N LEU A 280 1.35 1.07 -18.21
CA LEU A 280 2.36 0.02 -18.13
C LEU A 280 1.74 -1.38 -18.19
N ILE A 281 2.52 -2.33 -18.71
CA ILE A 281 2.21 -3.75 -18.68
C ILE A 281 3.39 -4.50 -18.08
N TYR A 282 3.14 -5.25 -17.03
CA TYR A 282 4.06 -6.18 -16.41
C TYR A 282 3.67 -7.60 -16.82
N SER A 283 4.63 -8.38 -17.29
CA SER A 283 4.41 -9.78 -17.68
C SER A 283 5.05 -10.71 -16.65
N TYR A 284 4.35 -11.80 -16.32
CA TYR A 284 4.82 -12.85 -15.43
C TYR A 284 5.21 -14.10 -16.23
N ASP A 285 5.93 -15.03 -15.61
CA ASP A 285 6.52 -16.21 -16.23
C ASP A 285 5.50 -17.22 -16.79
N ASP A 286 4.27 -17.22 -16.24
CA ASP A 286 3.16 -18.06 -16.69
C ASP A 286 2.27 -17.40 -17.75
N GLY A 287 2.64 -16.21 -18.23
CA GLY A 287 1.86 -15.44 -19.19
C GLY A 287 0.82 -14.51 -18.58
N THR A 288 0.61 -14.55 -17.26
CA THR A 288 -0.25 -13.59 -16.56
C THR A 288 0.26 -12.16 -16.76
N GLN A 289 -0.65 -11.21 -16.86
CA GLN A 289 -0.32 -9.79 -17.06
C GLN A 289 -0.90 -8.94 -15.95
N PHE A 290 -0.12 -7.95 -15.49
CA PHE A 290 -0.61 -6.84 -14.69
C PHE A 290 -0.59 -5.57 -15.52
N ILE A 291 -1.75 -4.97 -15.73
CA ILE A 291 -1.96 -3.75 -16.51
C ILE A 291 -2.25 -2.61 -15.55
N TYR A 292 -1.51 -1.53 -15.68
CA TYR A 292 -1.66 -0.33 -14.87
C TYR A 292 -1.78 0.92 -15.71
N ASP A 293 -2.72 1.80 -15.38
CA ASP A 293 -2.78 3.14 -15.91
C ASP A 293 -3.11 4.19 -14.83
N SER A 294 -2.65 5.40 -15.04
CA SER A 294 -2.90 6.51 -14.10
C SER A 294 -2.79 7.86 -14.79
N MET A 295 -3.64 8.78 -14.36
CA MET A 295 -3.58 10.18 -14.78
C MET A 295 -4.01 11.13 -13.66
N THR A 296 -3.55 12.40 -13.76
CA THR A 296 -3.94 13.47 -12.81
C THR A 296 -4.85 14.52 -13.39
N SER A 297 -5.36 14.31 -14.61
CA SER A 297 -6.25 15.25 -15.32
C SER A 297 -7.71 14.81 -15.40
N ASN A 298 -8.04 13.60 -14.96
CA ASN A 298 -9.40 13.07 -14.93
C ASN A 298 -9.55 12.04 -13.80
N LYS A 299 -10.62 12.14 -13.02
CA LYS A 299 -10.88 11.27 -11.85
C LYS A 299 -12.02 10.27 -12.06
N LYS A 300 -12.51 10.10 -13.31
CA LYS A 300 -13.76 9.33 -13.59
C LYS A 300 -13.69 7.91 -13.01
N TYR A 301 -12.61 7.21 -13.20
CA TYR A 301 -12.48 5.83 -12.73
C TYR A 301 -12.00 5.70 -11.27
N GLY A 302 -11.42 6.77 -10.69
CA GLY A 302 -10.94 6.71 -9.30
C GLY A 302 -9.77 5.74 -9.12
N LEU A 303 -9.91 4.82 -8.20
CA LEU A 303 -8.92 3.83 -7.81
C LEU A 303 -9.57 2.44 -7.75
N GLU A 304 -8.92 1.43 -8.33
CA GLU A 304 -9.32 0.03 -8.17
C GLU A 304 -8.14 -0.92 -8.45
N GLU A 305 -8.19 -2.09 -7.84
CA GLU A 305 -7.42 -3.29 -8.20
C GLU A 305 -8.37 -4.43 -8.50
N GLN A 306 -8.32 -4.93 -9.74
CA GLN A 306 -9.11 -6.04 -10.25
C GLN A 306 -8.23 -7.27 -10.47
N ILE A 307 -8.51 -8.36 -9.78
CA ILE A 307 -7.82 -9.64 -9.95
C ILE A 307 -8.76 -10.61 -10.64
N MET A 308 -8.45 -10.98 -11.87
CA MET A 308 -9.33 -11.75 -12.74
C MET A 308 -8.77 -13.15 -12.98
N GLY A 309 -9.56 -14.15 -12.62
CA GLY A 309 -9.33 -15.56 -12.89
C GLY A 309 -10.49 -16.18 -13.67
N HIS A 310 -10.32 -17.40 -14.17
CA HIS A 310 -11.33 -18.05 -15.02
C HIS A 310 -12.60 -18.49 -14.26
N LYS A 311 -12.62 -18.39 -12.92
CA LYS A 311 -13.79 -18.71 -12.10
C LYS A 311 -14.40 -17.49 -11.41
N GLY A 312 -13.70 -16.36 -11.38
CA GLY A 312 -14.20 -15.17 -10.71
C GLY A 312 -13.23 -14.01 -10.75
N THR A 313 -13.71 -12.88 -10.23
CA THR A 313 -12.99 -11.61 -10.15
C THR A 313 -13.12 -11.02 -8.76
N ILE A 314 -12.05 -10.46 -8.22
CA ILE A 314 -12.07 -9.61 -7.03
C ILE A 314 -11.78 -8.16 -7.43
N GLU A 315 -12.57 -7.24 -6.91
CA GLU A 315 -12.36 -5.79 -6.91
C GLU A 315 -12.17 -5.33 -5.46
N PHE A 316 -10.97 -4.85 -5.14
CA PHE A 316 -10.60 -4.60 -3.74
C PHE A 316 -11.17 -3.30 -3.18
N GLU A 317 -11.08 -2.21 -3.91
CA GLU A 317 -11.52 -0.90 -3.42
C GLU A 317 -13.05 -0.80 -3.32
N THR A 318 -13.76 -1.50 -4.21
CA THR A 318 -15.21 -1.65 -4.15
C THR A 318 -15.66 -2.75 -3.21
N ASN A 319 -14.73 -3.54 -2.63
CA ASN A 319 -15.02 -4.63 -1.71
C ASN A 319 -15.95 -5.68 -2.33
N ARG A 320 -15.66 -6.15 -3.57
CA ARG A 320 -16.52 -7.07 -4.32
C ARG A 320 -15.81 -8.30 -4.82
N TYR A 321 -16.50 -9.43 -4.71
CA TYR A 321 -16.17 -10.69 -5.33
C TYR A 321 -17.27 -11.08 -6.31
N TYR A 322 -16.89 -11.42 -7.53
CA TYR A 322 -17.77 -11.85 -8.62
C TYR A 322 -17.41 -13.28 -9.01
N THR A 323 -18.41 -14.15 -9.18
CA THR A 323 -18.20 -15.45 -9.79
C THR A 323 -18.50 -15.38 -11.29
N GLU A 324 -17.81 -16.18 -12.12
CA GLU A 324 -18.12 -16.32 -13.56
C GLU A 324 -19.46 -17.07 -13.80
N THR A 325 -19.95 -17.76 -12.78
CA THR A 325 -21.27 -18.41 -12.78
C THR A 325 -22.15 -17.80 -11.67
N PRO A 326 -22.52 -16.53 -11.82
CA PRO A 326 -23.36 -15.88 -10.79
C PRO A 326 -24.73 -16.58 -10.70
N PRO A 327 -25.37 -16.57 -9.54
CA PRO A 327 -26.72 -17.11 -9.40
C PRO A 327 -27.65 -16.40 -10.40
N PRO A 328 -28.54 -17.12 -11.08
CA PRO A 328 -29.44 -16.51 -12.05
C PRO A 328 -30.29 -15.42 -11.36
N ALA A 329 -30.34 -14.25 -11.97
CA ALA A 329 -31.23 -13.18 -11.51
C ALA A 329 -32.69 -13.68 -11.55
N PRO A 330 -33.55 -13.20 -10.64
CA PRO A 330 -34.98 -13.55 -10.68
C PRO A 330 -35.57 -13.31 -12.07
N GLY A 331 -36.19 -14.33 -12.64
CA GLY A 331 -36.79 -14.29 -13.99
C GLY A 331 -35.84 -14.62 -15.14
N ILE A 332 -34.51 -14.74 -14.94
CA ILE A 332 -33.58 -15.02 -16.02
C ILE A 332 -33.77 -16.41 -16.65
N LEU A 333 -34.09 -17.42 -15.82
CA LEU A 333 -34.42 -18.77 -16.32
C LEU A 333 -35.67 -18.77 -17.20
N GLN A 334 -36.65 -17.93 -16.85
CA GLN A 334 -37.83 -17.76 -17.69
C GLN A 334 -37.49 -17.05 -18.99
N LEU A 335 -36.67 -16.00 -18.94
CA LEU A 335 -36.20 -15.29 -20.13
C LEU A 335 -35.39 -16.22 -21.07
N ILE A 336 -34.50 -17.05 -20.53
CA ILE A 336 -33.75 -18.04 -21.31
C ILE A 336 -34.71 -19.04 -21.96
N ASN A 337 -35.68 -19.57 -21.23
CA ASN A 337 -36.72 -20.45 -21.77
C ASN A 337 -37.54 -19.76 -22.88
N ASP A 338 -37.92 -18.51 -22.68
CA ASP A 338 -38.67 -17.73 -23.67
C ASP A 338 -37.84 -17.48 -24.93
N MET A 339 -36.54 -17.24 -24.80
CA MET A 339 -35.59 -17.12 -25.92
C MET A 339 -35.41 -18.45 -26.66
N GLU A 340 -35.21 -19.57 -25.95
CA GLU A 340 -35.05 -20.90 -26.51
C GLU A 340 -36.35 -21.39 -27.21
N SER A 341 -37.52 -21.02 -26.67
CA SER A 341 -38.82 -21.31 -27.28
C SER A 341 -39.17 -20.45 -28.51
N GLY A 342 -38.27 -19.48 -28.84
CA GLY A 342 -38.49 -18.59 -29.99
C GLY A 342 -39.52 -17.50 -29.79
N PHE A 343 -39.93 -17.23 -28.57
CA PHE A 343 -40.92 -16.19 -28.24
C PHE A 343 -40.54 -14.79 -28.73
N PHE A 344 -39.22 -14.47 -28.74
CA PHE A 344 -38.69 -13.17 -29.18
C PHE A 344 -38.23 -13.14 -30.66
N GLY A 345 -38.40 -14.22 -31.42
CA GLY A 345 -37.98 -14.30 -32.83
C GLY A 345 -36.45 -14.32 -33.05
N LYS A 346 -36.04 -14.45 -34.30
CA LYS A 346 -34.62 -14.63 -34.71
C LYS A 346 -33.70 -13.44 -34.42
N ALA A 347 -34.22 -12.29 -34.05
CA ALA A 347 -33.44 -11.04 -33.92
C ALA A 347 -32.61 -10.94 -32.60
N MET A 348 -32.86 -11.80 -31.61
CA MET A 348 -32.27 -11.68 -30.27
C MET A 348 -31.01 -12.54 -30.05
N ILE A 349 -30.65 -13.40 -30.99
CA ILE A 349 -29.53 -14.37 -30.82
C ILE A 349 -28.15 -13.69 -30.83
N GLY A 350 -28.04 -12.49 -31.39
CA GLY A 350 -26.76 -11.77 -31.45
C GLY A 350 -26.39 -10.94 -30.21
N GLY A 351 -27.35 -10.68 -29.32
CA GLY A 351 -27.15 -9.77 -28.20
C GLY A 351 -26.56 -10.40 -26.94
N ALA A 352 -26.83 -11.67 -26.69
CA ALA A 352 -26.50 -12.32 -25.41
C ALA A 352 -25.00 -12.58 -25.20
N SER A 353 -24.21 -12.64 -26.28
CA SER A 353 -22.75 -12.87 -26.17
C SER A 353 -21.93 -11.58 -25.99
N TRP A 354 -22.51 -10.43 -26.27
CA TRP A 354 -21.77 -9.14 -26.28
C TRP A 354 -21.97 -8.32 -24.99
N VAL A 355 -23.11 -8.48 -24.34
CA VAL A 355 -23.39 -7.84 -23.04
C VAL A 355 -24.11 -8.87 -22.19
N PRO A 356 -23.41 -9.66 -21.37
CA PRO A 356 -24.05 -10.57 -20.45
C PRO A 356 -24.95 -9.75 -19.51
N GLU A 357 -26.27 -9.85 -19.65
CA GLU A 357 -27.25 -9.14 -18.79
C GLU A 357 -27.03 -9.44 -17.31
N THR A 358 -26.52 -10.65 -17.03
CA THR A 358 -26.13 -11.08 -15.69
C THR A 358 -24.99 -10.24 -15.13
N ALA A 359 -23.99 -9.87 -15.94
CA ALA A 359 -22.88 -9.02 -15.51
C ALA A 359 -23.32 -7.60 -15.20
N VAL A 360 -24.34 -7.09 -15.89
CA VAL A 360 -24.89 -5.75 -15.62
C VAL A 360 -25.75 -5.71 -14.36
N LYS A 361 -26.44 -6.80 -14.03
CA LYS A 361 -27.37 -6.89 -12.90
C LYS A 361 -26.75 -7.50 -11.63
N TYR A 362 -25.68 -8.28 -11.77
CA TYR A 362 -25.01 -8.94 -10.67
C TYR A 362 -23.92 -8.02 -10.08
N ASN A 363 -24.21 -7.51 -8.88
CA ASN A 363 -23.31 -6.56 -8.19
C ASN A 363 -22.21 -7.24 -7.37
N GLY A 364 -22.02 -8.57 -7.53
CA GLY A 364 -21.06 -9.35 -6.74
C GLY A 364 -21.46 -9.46 -5.25
N GLU A 365 -20.65 -10.18 -4.51
CA GLU A 365 -20.75 -10.34 -3.05
C GLU A 365 -19.69 -9.48 -2.36
N PRO A 366 -19.97 -8.95 -1.16
CA PRO A 366 -18.94 -8.27 -0.41
C PRO A 366 -17.82 -9.27 -0.03
N ILE A 367 -16.57 -8.85 -0.12
CA ILE A 367 -15.43 -9.63 0.37
C ILE A 367 -15.54 -9.75 1.89
N ILE A 368 -15.82 -8.64 2.57
CA ILE A 368 -16.16 -8.57 3.99
C ILE A 368 -17.32 -7.63 4.24
N GLU A 369 -18.09 -7.88 5.30
CA GLU A 369 -19.26 -7.06 5.65
C GLU A 369 -18.89 -5.75 6.36
N ASN A 370 -17.88 -5.77 7.23
CA ASN A 370 -17.50 -4.60 8.03
C ASN A 370 -16.21 -3.95 7.49
N THR A 371 -16.34 -2.74 6.98
CA THR A 371 -15.24 -1.93 6.44
C THR A 371 -14.86 -0.73 7.34
N ASP A 372 -15.35 -0.68 8.58
CA ASP A 372 -15.04 0.40 9.52
C ASP A 372 -13.66 0.20 10.18
N PHE A 373 -12.59 0.51 9.45
CA PHE A 373 -11.22 0.47 9.93
C PHE A 373 -10.32 1.44 9.15
N TYR A 374 -9.14 1.72 9.72
CA TYR A 374 -8.09 2.50 9.08
C TYR A 374 -6.85 1.63 8.91
N ASP A 375 -6.55 1.21 7.69
CA ASP A 375 -5.40 0.36 7.36
C ASP A 375 -4.05 0.97 7.79
N SER A 376 -3.93 2.31 7.71
CA SER A 376 -2.76 3.03 8.21
C SER A 376 -2.59 2.91 9.74
N ALA A 377 -3.67 2.76 10.51
CA ALA A 377 -3.56 2.47 11.94
C ALA A 377 -3.12 1.02 12.19
N LEU A 378 -3.70 0.07 11.43
CA LEU A 378 -3.39 -1.35 11.55
C LEU A 378 -1.92 -1.66 11.23
N GLN A 379 -1.33 -1.00 10.21
CA GLN A 379 0.10 -1.18 9.92
C GLN A 379 1.01 -0.65 11.03
N LEU A 380 0.67 0.44 11.71
CA LEU A 380 1.43 0.97 12.85
C LEU A 380 1.28 0.10 14.09
N GLU A 381 0.10 -0.46 14.32
CA GLU A 381 -0.13 -1.48 15.35
C GLU A 381 0.75 -2.71 15.10
N GLY A 382 0.81 -3.18 13.84
CA GLY A 382 1.70 -4.25 13.39
C GLY A 382 3.17 -3.94 13.69
N PHE A 383 3.64 -2.74 13.33
CA PHE A 383 5.01 -2.30 13.58
C PHE A 383 5.36 -2.34 15.07
N ALA A 384 4.49 -1.80 15.93
CA ALA A 384 4.68 -1.86 17.38
C ALA A 384 4.75 -3.30 17.92
N LYS A 385 3.90 -4.19 17.39
CA LYS A 385 3.90 -5.62 17.73
C LYS A 385 5.22 -6.28 17.33
N TYR A 386 5.72 -6.00 16.13
CA TYR A 386 6.98 -6.57 15.64
C TYR A 386 8.20 -6.07 16.43
N ILE A 387 8.23 -4.79 16.81
CA ILE A 387 9.27 -4.25 17.71
C ILE A 387 9.30 -5.03 19.02
N ARG A 388 8.16 -5.28 19.65
CA ARG A 388 8.09 -6.05 20.90
C ARG A 388 8.53 -7.50 20.73
N ALA A 389 8.17 -8.11 19.62
CA ALA A 389 8.56 -9.47 19.30
C ALA A 389 10.03 -9.60 18.88
N GLY A 390 10.70 -8.48 18.57
CA GLY A 390 12.06 -8.44 18.04
C GLY A 390 12.20 -9.01 16.63
N LYS A 391 11.08 -9.32 15.96
CA LYS A 391 11.04 -9.88 14.61
C LYS A 391 9.76 -9.50 13.87
N ALA A 392 9.82 -9.42 12.55
CA ALA A 392 8.70 -9.27 11.65
C ALA A 392 8.66 -10.42 10.65
N PRO A 393 7.52 -10.68 9.96
CA PRO A 393 7.49 -11.59 8.83
C PRO A 393 8.46 -11.13 7.73
N GLU A 394 9.31 -12.02 7.25
CA GLU A 394 10.27 -11.73 6.18
C GLU A 394 9.59 -11.18 4.91
N ALA A 395 8.45 -11.75 4.58
CA ALA A 395 7.63 -11.33 3.46
C ALA A 395 7.28 -9.84 3.49
N LEU A 396 7.16 -9.22 4.67
CA LEU A 396 6.82 -7.80 4.81
C LEU A 396 7.84 -6.87 4.12
N THR A 397 9.13 -7.12 4.36
CA THR A 397 10.21 -6.34 3.72
C THR A 397 10.38 -6.72 2.25
N LYS A 398 10.27 -8.02 1.92
CA LYS A 398 10.37 -8.52 0.54
C LYS A 398 9.29 -7.92 -0.36
N GLU A 399 8.04 -7.85 0.08
CA GLU A 399 6.94 -7.23 -0.67
C GLU A 399 7.23 -5.74 -0.92
N GLY A 400 7.67 -5.02 0.08
CA GLY A 400 8.04 -3.60 -0.06
C GLY A 400 9.20 -3.40 -1.05
N TYR A 401 10.22 -4.26 -0.98
CA TYR A 401 11.36 -4.25 -1.89
C TYR A 401 10.92 -4.55 -3.34
N ASN A 402 10.25 -5.67 -3.56
CA ASN A 402 9.84 -6.08 -4.89
C ASN A 402 8.92 -5.05 -5.56
N ALA A 403 7.95 -4.51 -4.81
CA ALA A 403 7.10 -3.45 -5.32
C ALA A 403 7.91 -2.21 -5.75
N SER A 404 8.88 -1.79 -4.93
CA SER A 404 9.70 -0.60 -5.23
C SER A 404 10.63 -0.82 -6.42
N ILE A 405 11.32 -1.96 -6.49
CA ILE A 405 12.24 -2.30 -7.60
C ILE A 405 11.49 -2.33 -8.93
N TRP A 406 10.36 -3.03 -9.02
CA TRP A 406 9.61 -3.12 -10.25
C TRP A 406 8.89 -1.82 -10.63
N THR A 407 8.52 -0.99 -9.63
CA THR A 407 8.03 0.37 -9.86
C THR A 407 9.09 1.25 -10.53
N LEU A 408 10.32 1.23 -10.03
CA LEU A 408 11.44 1.99 -10.58
C LEU A 408 11.88 1.46 -11.95
N LEU A 409 11.85 0.15 -12.15
CA LEU A 409 12.11 -0.43 -13.46
C LEU A 409 11.05 -0.01 -14.49
N GLY A 410 9.80 0.15 -14.06
CA GLY A 410 8.72 0.70 -14.89
C GLY A 410 8.98 2.15 -15.32
N GLU A 411 9.56 2.98 -14.45
CA GLU A 411 9.99 4.33 -14.80
C GLU A 411 11.05 4.29 -15.91
N ILE A 412 12.08 3.45 -15.75
CA ILE A 412 13.14 3.31 -16.75
C ILE A 412 12.58 2.80 -18.08
N ALA A 413 11.62 1.87 -18.06
CA ALA A 413 10.96 1.37 -19.27
C ALA A 413 10.19 2.47 -20.01
N ILE A 414 9.52 3.39 -19.28
CA ILE A 414 8.87 4.56 -19.89
C ILE A 414 9.90 5.51 -20.49
N GLU A 415 11.01 5.75 -19.80
CA GLU A 415 12.04 6.69 -20.25
C GLU A 415 12.81 6.20 -21.47
N THR A 416 13.10 4.89 -21.54
CA THR A 416 13.81 4.27 -22.66
C THR A 416 12.90 3.89 -23.81
N GLY A 417 11.61 3.68 -23.57
CA GLY A 417 10.67 3.11 -24.52
C GLY A 417 10.88 1.63 -24.78
N GLU A 418 11.70 0.95 -23.98
CA GLU A 418 12.07 -0.44 -24.15
C GLU A 418 11.29 -1.37 -23.22
N LYS A 419 11.16 -2.64 -23.62
CA LYS A 419 10.74 -3.72 -22.73
C LYS A 419 11.93 -4.15 -21.89
N LEU A 420 11.85 -3.98 -20.57
CA LEU A 420 12.94 -4.25 -19.64
C LEU A 420 12.71 -5.50 -18.80
N THR A 421 13.82 -6.13 -18.42
CA THR A 421 13.89 -7.23 -17.45
C THR A 421 14.77 -6.81 -16.26
N LEU A 422 14.48 -7.37 -15.08
CA LEU A 422 15.26 -7.02 -13.89
C LEU A 422 16.64 -7.67 -13.94
N ALA A 423 17.70 -6.87 -13.74
CA ALA A 423 19.06 -7.36 -13.63
C ALA A 423 19.25 -8.25 -12.38
N GLU A 424 20.07 -9.28 -12.50
CA GLU A 424 20.27 -10.31 -11.47
C GLU A 424 20.68 -9.73 -10.10
N LYS A 425 21.53 -8.69 -10.09
CA LYS A 425 21.97 -8.03 -8.85
C LYS A 425 20.86 -7.45 -7.97
N TYR A 426 19.65 -7.24 -8.53
CA TYR A 426 18.49 -6.73 -7.80
C TYR A 426 17.48 -7.82 -7.41
N ARG A 427 17.70 -9.07 -7.76
CA ARG A 427 16.86 -10.19 -7.31
C ARG A 427 17.19 -10.58 -5.86
N ILE A 428 16.17 -10.99 -5.10
CA ILE A 428 16.30 -11.42 -3.69
C ILE A 428 15.59 -12.75 -3.46
#